data_92e98da7bdc53b53366348cb3cfe011b
#
_entry.id   92e98da7bdc53b53366348cb3cfe011b
#
_cell.length_a   1.000
_cell.length_b   1.000
_cell.length_c   1.000
_cell.angle_alpha   90.00
_cell.angle_beta   90.00
_cell.angle_gamma   90.00
#
_symmetry.space_group_name_H-M   'P 1'
#
loop_
_entity.id
_entity.type
_entity.pdbx_description
1 polymer ?
#
loop_
_entity_poly.entity_id
_entity_poly.type
_entity_poly.pdbx_seq_one_letter_code
_entity_poly.pdbx_strand_id
1 'polypeptide(L)'
;MPKTNEKDAYFFSHDCNARNDPKILALRSVYGAEGYGVYFMLVEILREQPEYRLSVNKYIWNTLAMQMQVEASRLEQIITDCCTEFAENGSTLLVNDGEYLYSASLLRRMGKVDDISNLRREAAQKRWKNQPCKADDGSGASTSNANAEQTDANKRKAKQSKEKQSKAEEKKAKETIF
;
A
#
# COMPACT_ATOMS: atom_id res chain seq x y z
N MET A 1 -3.09 21.77 0.87
CA MET A 1 -2.59 20.41 0.61
C MET A 1 -2.47 19.70 1.94
N PRO A 2 -3.15 18.57 2.19
CA PRO A 2 -2.96 17.83 3.43
C PRO A 2 -1.56 17.23 3.45
N LYS A 3 -0.81 17.48 4.52
CA LYS A 3 0.50 16.83 4.75
C LYS A 3 0.22 15.35 5.01
N THR A 4 0.44 14.50 4.02
CA THR A 4 0.60 13.06 4.25
C THR A 4 1.79 12.88 5.18
N ASN A 5 1.70 11.99 6.18
CA ASN A 5 2.86 11.62 6.98
C ASN A 5 3.95 11.16 6.01
N GLU A 6 5.14 11.75 6.08
CA GLU A 6 6.25 11.42 5.18
C GLU A 6 6.53 9.91 5.09
N LYS A 7 6.29 9.17 6.17
CA LYS A 7 6.42 7.70 6.21
C LYS A 7 5.40 6.96 5.34
N ASP A 8 4.19 7.49 5.17
CA ASP A 8 3.15 6.85 4.34
C ASP A 8 3.37 7.15 2.85
N ALA A 9 4.14 8.20 2.49
CA ALA A 9 4.42 8.57 1.11
C ALA A 9 5.38 7.59 0.40
N TYR A 10 6.23 6.88 1.14
CA TYR A 10 7.25 5.97 0.59
C TYR A 10 6.89 4.48 0.71
N PHE A 11 5.69 4.16 1.17
CA PHE A 11 5.27 2.77 1.35
C PHE A 11 4.01 2.45 0.55
N PHE A 12 4.02 1.31 -0.13
CA PHE A 12 2.83 0.63 -0.63
C PHE A 12 2.91 -0.86 -0.30
N SER A 13 1.76 -1.50 -0.10
CA SER A 13 1.73 -2.92 0.21
C SER A 13 2.05 -3.75 -1.04
N HIS A 14 3.04 -4.64 -0.93
CA HIS A 14 3.39 -5.62 -1.95
C HIS A 14 3.00 -7.02 -1.47
N ASP A 15 2.23 -7.76 -2.26
CA ASP A 15 1.82 -9.11 -1.90
C ASP A 15 3.01 -10.07 -2.04
N CYS A 16 3.33 -10.84 -1.02
CA CYS A 16 4.45 -11.77 -1.02
C CYS A 16 4.34 -12.87 -2.11
N ASN A 17 3.14 -13.11 -2.64
CA ASN A 17 2.86 -14.04 -3.73
C ASN A 17 2.57 -13.35 -5.07
N ALA A 18 2.84 -12.06 -5.22
CA ALA A 18 2.58 -11.30 -6.44
C ALA A 18 3.14 -11.98 -7.71
N ARG A 19 4.28 -12.66 -7.58
CA ARG A 19 4.89 -13.42 -8.68
C ARG A 19 4.00 -14.54 -9.24
N ASN A 20 3.00 -15.00 -8.50
CA ASN A 20 2.09 -16.08 -8.87
C ASN A 20 0.74 -15.54 -9.39
N ASP A 21 0.55 -14.22 -9.42
CA ASP A 21 -0.62 -13.60 -10.08
C ASP A 21 -0.64 -14.01 -11.56
N PRO A 22 -1.75 -14.49 -12.12
CA PRO A 22 -1.82 -14.99 -13.50
C PRO A 22 -1.33 -13.98 -14.53
N LYS A 23 -1.62 -12.70 -14.37
CA LYS A 23 -1.16 -11.63 -15.27
C LYS A 23 0.34 -11.41 -15.17
N ILE A 24 0.89 -11.48 -13.95
CA ILE A 24 2.34 -11.40 -13.72
C ILE A 24 3.05 -12.64 -14.25
N LEU A 25 2.45 -13.82 -14.14
CA LEU A 25 2.99 -15.03 -14.75
C LEU A 25 3.02 -14.93 -16.27
N ALA A 26 1.97 -14.40 -16.90
CA ALA A 26 1.92 -14.14 -18.33
C ALA A 26 3.01 -13.15 -18.76
N LEU A 27 3.13 -12.01 -18.08
CA LEU A 27 4.19 -11.03 -18.30
C LEU A 27 5.58 -11.67 -18.20
N ARG A 28 5.82 -12.47 -17.17
CA ARG A 28 7.10 -13.15 -16.96
C ARG A 28 7.39 -14.25 -17.97
N SER A 29 6.37 -14.88 -18.53
CA SER A 29 6.55 -15.90 -19.57
C SER A 29 7.10 -15.29 -20.88
N VAL A 30 6.79 -14.02 -21.17
CA VAL A 30 7.22 -13.31 -22.36
C VAL A 30 8.52 -12.53 -22.11
N TYR A 31 8.58 -11.80 -21.00
CA TYR A 31 9.64 -10.82 -20.69
C TYR A 31 10.59 -11.24 -19.57
N GLY A 32 10.35 -12.39 -18.95
CA GLY A 32 11.20 -12.89 -17.86
C GLY A 32 11.23 -11.99 -16.63
N ALA A 33 12.39 -11.90 -16.01
CA ALA A 33 12.63 -11.05 -14.85
C ALA A 33 12.62 -9.55 -15.20
N GLU A 34 12.99 -9.20 -16.43
CA GLU A 34 12.95 -7.82 -16.95
C GLU A 34 11.53 -7.25 -16.90
N GLY A 35 10.53 -7.96 -17.45
CA GLY A 35 9.15 -7.52 -17.44
C GLY A 35 8.60 -7.35 -16.02
N TYR A 36 8.95 -8.28 -15.11
CA TYR A 36 8.60 -8.15 -13.70
C TYR A 36 9.20 -6.91 -13.06
N GLY A 37 10.49 -6.66 -13.30
CA GLY A 37 11.20 -5.49 -12.79
C GLY A 37 10.62 -4.19 -13.32
N VAL A 38 10.42 -4.08 -14.63
CA VAL A 38 9.81 -2.90 -15.28
C VAL A 38 8.43 -2.60 -14.70
N TYR A 39 7.57 -3.61 -14.57
CA TYR A 39 6.23 -3.42 -14.03
C TYR A 39 6.27 -2.88 -12.58
N PHE A 40 7.09 -3.44 -11.69
CA PHE A 40 7.14 -2.98 -10.31
C PHE A 40 7.84 -1.63 -10.15
N MET A 41 8.91 -1.34 -10.90
CA MET A 41 9.50 0.00 -10.94
C MET A 41 8.49 1.05 -11.43
N LEU A 42 7.65 0.70 -12.41
CA LEU A 42 6.58 1.59 -12.85
C LEU A 42 5.53 1.80 -11.76
N VAL A 43 5.13 0.76 -11.01
CA VAL A 43 4.20 0.89 -9.89
C VAL A 43 4.77 1.81 -8.80
N GLU A 44 6.08 1.74 -8.53
CA GLU A 44 6.77 2.64 -7.60
C GLU A 44 6.71 4.10 -8.09
N ILE A 45 7.02 4.34 -9.36
CA ILE A 45 6.94 5.67 -9.98
C ILE A 45 5.50 6.21 -9.92
N LEU A 46 4.50 5.38 -10.26
CA LEU A 46 3.08 5.75 -10.18
C LEU A 46 2.67 6.12 -8.75
N ARG A 47 3.24 5.43 -7.73
CA ARG A 47 2.96 5.72 -6.33
C ARG A 47 3.39 7.12 -5.91
N GLU A 48 4.46 7.64 -6.52
CA GLU A 48 4.98 8.98 -6.24
C GLU A 48 4.21 10.08 -6.96
N GLN A 49 3.46 9.74 -8.03
CA GLN A 49 2.73 10.72 -8.82
C GLN A 49 1.45 11.21 -8.11
N PRO A 50 1.01 12.44 -8.39
CA PRO A 50 -0.31 12.92 -7.97
C PRO A 50 -1.41 11.98 -8.47
N GLU A 51 -2.36 11.66 -7.60
CA GLU A 51 -3.48 10.74 -7.92
C GLU A 51 -3.06 9.36 -8.44
N TYR A 52 -1.77 9.00 -8.26
CA TYR A 52 -1.19 7.71 -8.70
C TYR A 52 -1.29 7.49 -10.22
N ARG A 53 -1.23 8.58 -10.99
CA ARG A 53 -1.32 8.60 -12.45
C ARG A 53 -0.14 9.33 -13.05
N LEU A 54 0.39 8.81 -14.15
CA LEU A 54 1.50 9.39 -14.89
C LEU A 54 0.98 9.97 -16.18
N SER A 55 1.20 11.26 -16.43
CA SER A 55 0.80 11.92 -17.66
C SER A 55 1.60 11.40 -18.85
N VAL A 56 0.90 10.95 -19.88
CA VAL A 56 1.51 10.43 -21.11
C VAL A 56 1.83 11.60 -22.04
N ASN A 57 3.12 11.77 -22.34
CA ASN A 57 3.61 12.75 -23.30
C ASN A 57 4.65 12.12 -24.22
N LYS A 58 5.04 12.82 -25.28
CA LYS A 58 5.96 12.27 -26.28
C LYS A 58 7.35 11.85 -25.78
N TYR A 59 7.74 12.29 -24.58
CA TYR A 59 9.05 11.99 -24.02
C TYR A 59 9.00 10.95 -22.91
N ILE A 60 7.79 10.51 -22.53
CA ILE A 60 7.61 9.65 -21.35
C ILE A 60 8.41 8.35 -21.46
N TRP A 61 8.39 7.73 -22.63
CA TRP A 61 9.08 6.46 -22.86
C TRP A 61 10.59 6.59 -22.67
N ASN A 62 11.18 7.65 -23.23
CA ASN A 62 12.63 7.92 -23.07
C ASN A 62 12.98 8.22 -21.60
N THR A 63 12.12 8.96 -20.89
CA THR A 63 12.34 9.29 -19.49
C THR A 63 12.29 8.04 -18.62
N LEU A 64 11.29 7.20 -18.79
CA LEU A 64 11.15 5.94 -18.05
C LEU A 64 12.28 4.96 -18.42
N ALA A 65 12.65 4.88 -19.70
CA ALA A 65 13.72 4.02 -20.18
C ALA A 65 15.07 4.38 -19.53
N MET A 66 15.36 5.67 -19.42
CA MET A 66 16.56 6.16 -18.72
C MET A 66 16.54 5.81 -17.22
N GLN A 67 15.39 5.97 -16.54
CA GLN A 67 15.26 5.66 -15.12
C GLN A 67 15.37 4.16 -14.84
N MET A 68 14.79 3.33 -15.70
CA MET A 68 14.76 1.88 -15.53
C MET A 68 15.96 1.16 -16.15
N GLN A 69 16.84 1.91 -16.87
CA GLN A 69 18.00 1.36 -17.59
C GLN A 69 17.61 0.26 -18.60
N VAL A 70 16.50 0.47 -19.30
CA VAL A 70 15.97 -0.41 -20.35
C VAL A 70 15.93 0.39 -21.66
N GLU A 71 16.09 -0.29 -22.79
CA GLU A 71 15.97 0.34 -24.09
C GLU A 71 14.54 0.84 -24.33
N ALA A 72 14.37 2.06 -24.90
CA ALA A 72 13.08 2.76 -24.96
C ALA A 72 12.01 1.99 -25.73
N SER A 73 12.36 1.39 -26.88
CA SER A 73 11.41 0.61 -27.68
C SER A 73 10.98 -0.67 -26.97
N ARG A 74 11.90 -1.30 -26.24
CA ARG A 74 11.63 -2.48 -25.42
C ARG A 74 10.71 -2.15 -24.25
N LEU A 75 10.96 -1.03 -23.57
CA LEU A 75 10.12 -0.55 -22.48
C LEU A 75 8.70 -0.26 -22.95
N GLU A 76 8.56 0.49 -24.07
CA GLU A 76 7.27 0.82 -24.65
C GLU A 76 6.48 -0.44 -25.00
N GLN A 77 7.12 -1.45 -25.57
CA GLN A 77 6.49 -2.73 -25.87
C GLN A 77 5.99 -3.42 -24.60
N ILE A 78 6.84 -3.54 -23.55
CA ILE A 78 6.46 -4.17 -22.27
C ILE A 78 5.24 -3.45 -21.67
N ILE A 79 5.23 -2.12 -21.64
CA ILE A 79 4.14 -1.34 -21.05
C ILE A 79 2.87 -1.46 -21.91
N THR A 80 2.98 -1.44 -23.23
CA THR A 80 1.85 -1.64 -24.13
C THR A 80 1.20 -2.99 -23.91
N ASP A 81 1.98 -4.05 -23.85
CA ASP A 81 1.47 -5.41 -23.58
C ASP A 81 0.87 -5.53 -22.17
N CYS A 82 1.40 -4.80 -21.18
CA CYS A 82 0.77 -4.70 -19.86
C CYS A 82 -0.61 -4.03 -19.91
N CYS A 83 -0.87 -3.19 -20.90
CA CYS A 83 -2.17 -2.54 -21.08
C CYS A 83 -3.16 -3.38 -21.92
N THR A 84 -2.67 -4.27 -22.78
CA THR A 84 -3.49 -4.98 -23.77
C THR A 84 -3.53 -6.50 -23.59
N GLU A 85 -2.36 -7.14 -23.46
CA GLU A 85 -2.23 -8.59 -23.56
C GLU A 85 -2.39 -9.30 -22.19
N PHE A 86 -1.82 -8.72 -21.12
CA PHE A 86 -1.81 -9.36 -19.81
C PHE A 86 -3.05 -9.02 -19.01
N ALA A 87 -4.20 -9.59 -19.43
CA ALA A 87 -5.51 -9.37 -18.84
C ALA A 87 -6.05 -10.65 -18.18
N GLU A 88 -6.79 -10.47 -17.11
CA GLU A 88 -7.59 -11.50 -16.46
C GLU A 88 -8.94 -10.90 -16.06
N ASN A 89 -10.03 -11.59 -16.43
CA ASN A 89 -11.40 -11.15 -16.16
C ASN A 89 -11.68 -9.69 -16.60
N GLY A 90 -11.12 -9.27 -17.75
CA GLY A 90 -11.27 -7.92 -18.29
C GLY A 90 -10.45 -6.84 -17.57
N SER A 91 -9.54 -7.22 -16.66
CA SER A 91 -8.65 -6.30 -15.95
C SER A 91 -7.21 -6.53 -16.35
N THR A 92 -6.57 -5.52 -16.94
CA THR A 92 -5.16 -5.50 -17.33
C THR A 92 -4.25 -5.14 -16.15
N LEU A 93 -2.94 -5.30 -16.33
CA LEU A 93 -1.94 -4.86 -15.34
C LEU A 93 -1.87 -3.34 -15.24
N LEU A 94 -1.91 -2.68 -16.40
CA LEU A 94 -1.88 -1.22 -16.55
C LEU A 94 -3.03 -0.77 -17.43
N VAL A 95 -3.37 0.50 -17.33
CA VAL A 95 -4.35 1.17 -18.18
C VAL A 95 -3.70 2.42 -18.74
N ASN A 96 -3.79 2.59 -20.05
CA ASN A 96 -3.41 3.82 -20.77
C ASN A 96 -4.67 4.35 -21.44
N ASP A 97 -5.17 5.50 -20.99
CA ASP A 97 -6.36 6.15 -21.54
C ASP A 97 -6.02 7.23 -22.61
N GLY A 98 -4.74 7.34 -22.95
CA GLY A 98 -4.21 8.34 -23.91
C GLY A 98 -3.73 9.62 -23.25
N GLU A 99 -4.21 9.96 -22.06
CA GLU A 99 -3.77 11.10 -21.26
C GLU A 99 -2.93 10.66 -20.06
N TYR A 100 -3.33 9.56 -19.43
CA TYR A 100 -2.68 9.02 -18.25
C TYR A 100 -2.40 7.52 -18.35
N LEU A 101 -1.25 7.14 -17.80
CA LEU A 101 -0.88 5.75 -17.54
C LEU A 101 -1.04 5.49 -16.03
N TYR A 102 -1.75 4.42 -15.67
CA TYR A 102 -1.98 4.07 -14.26
C TYR A 102 -2.24 2.58 -14.05
N SER A 103 -2.20 2.12 -12.79
CA SER A 103 -2.58 0.77 -12.41
C SER A 103 -3.88 0.79 -11.61
N ALA A 104 -4.93 0.12 -12.11
CA ALA A 104 -6.21 0.02 -11.41
C ALA A 104 -6.08 -0.69 -10.06
N SER A 105 -5.15 -1.65 -9.93
CA SER A 105 -4.87 -2.33 -8.68
C SER A 105 -4.21 -1.42 -7.65
N LEU A 106 -3.27 -0.56 -8.07
CA LEU A 106 -2.65 0.45 -7.23
C LEU A 106 -3.68 1.46 -6.75
N LEU A 107 -4.49 2.04 -7.65
CA LEU A 107 -5.55 2.99 -7.30
C LEU A 107 -6.50 2.42 -6.23
N ARG A 108 -6.94 1.18 -6.40
CA ARG A 108 -7.83 0.52 -5.43
C ARG A 108 -7.17 0.31 -4.06
N ARG A 109 -5.87 -0.02 -4.02
CA ARG A 109 -5.10 -0.20 -2.78
C ARG A 109 -4.90 1.13 -2.07
N MET A 110 -4.52 2.15 -2.83
CA MET A 110 -4.27 3.49 -2.28
C MET A 110 -5.56 4.16 -1.80
N GLY A 111 -6.68 4.03 -2.53
CA GLY A 111 -7.98 4.52 -2.08
C GLY A 111 -8.36 3.99 -0.69
N LYS A 112 -8.14 2.69 -0.42
CA LYS A 112 -8.38 2.12 0.93
C LYS A 112 -7.49 2.75 2.01
N VAL A 113 -6.23 3.07 1.69
CA VAL A 113 -5.30 3.71 2.62
C VAL A 113 -5.73 5.15 2.89
N ASP A 114 -6.13 5.88 1.85
CA ASP A 114 -6.60 7.25 1.95
C ASP A 114 -7.90 7.34 2.76
N ASP A 115 -8.85 6.41 2.56
CA ASP A 115 -10.09 6.33 3.34
C ASP A 115 -9.80 6.12 4.84
N ILE A 116 -8.92 5.19 5.18
CA ILE A 116 -8.51 4.93 6.57
C ILE A 116 -7.83 6.17 7.18
N SER A 117 -6.98 6.85 6.42
CA SER A 117 -6.30 8.08 6.85
C SER A 117 -7.29 9.20 7.11
N ASN A 118 -8.28 9.38 6.23
CA ASN A 118 -9.33 10.38 6.38
C ASN A 118 -10.21 10.09 7.60
N LEU A 119 -10.63 8.85 7.82
CA LEU A 119 -11.39 8.45 9.00
C LEU A 119 -10.63 8.72 10.31
N ARG A 120 -9.33 8.44 10.34
CA ARG A 120 -8.47 8.74 11.50
C ARG A 120 -8.36 10.24 11.75
N ARG A 121 -8.23 11.04 10.69
CA ARG A 121 -8.17 12.50 10.76
C ARG A 121 -9.47 13.08 11.30
N GLU A 122 -10.61 12.62 10.80
CA GLU A 122 -11.93 13.05 11.29
C GLU A 122 -12.14 12.69 12.77
N ALA A 123 -11.76 11.47 13.16
CA ALA A 123 -11.84 11.06 14.56
C ALA A 123 -10.95 11.91 15.48
N ALA A 124 -9.75 12.27 15.02
CA ALA A 124 -8.86 13.17 15.74
C ALA A 124 -9.49 14.57 15.89
N GLN A 125 -10.01 15.13 14.79
CA GLN A 125 -10.68 16.45 14.83
C GLN A 125 -11.90 16.48 15.77
N LYS A 126 -12.71 15.41 15.79
CA LYS A 126 -13.83 15.28 16.71
C LYS A 126 -13.36 15.28 18.18
N ARG A 127 -12.27 14.59 18.49
CA ARG A 127 -11.68 14.60 19.86
C ARG A 127 -11.23 16.01 20.26
N TRP A 128 -10.58 16.75 19.38
CA TRP A 128 -10.12 18.11 19.65
C TRP A 128 -11.30 19.08 19.86
N LYS A 129 -12.36 18.97 19.07
CA LYS A 129 -13.56 19.80 19.22
C LYS A 129 -14.34 19.52 20.49
N ASN A 130 -14.31 18.28 20.99
CA ASN A 130 -15.05 17.86 22.19
C ASN A 130 -14.21 17.97 23.48
N GLN A 131 -12.96 18.44 23.43
CA GLN A 131 -12.18 18.71 24.61
C GLN A 131 -12.62 20.07 25.20
N PRO A 132 -13.28 20.11 26.39
CA PRO A 132 -13.61 21.37 27.02
C PRO A 132 -12.33 22.14 27.29
N CYS A 133 -12.29 23.42 26.86
CA CYS A 133 -11.22 24.33 27.24
C CYS A 133 -11.12 24.33 28.76
N LYS A 134 -10.10 23.68 29.32
CA LYS A 134 -9.74 23.90 30.71
C LYS A 134 -9.26 25.34 30.78
N ALA A 135 -10.06 26.19 31.43
CA ALA A 135 -9.64 27.52 31.79
C ALA A 135 -8.30 27.41 32.52
N ASP A 136 -7.38 28.24 32.09
CA ASP A 136 -6.03 28.38 32.59
C ASP A 136 -6.09 28.90 34.03
N ASP A 137 -5.94 28.01 35.00
CA ASP A 137 -5.52 28.36 36.35
C ASP A 137 -4.05 27.96 36.48
N GLY A 138 -3.21 28.98 36.45
CA GLY A 138 -1.77 28.85 36.47
C GLY A 138 -1.26 28.09 37.68
N SER A 139 -0.67 26.93 37.44
CA SER A 139 0.35 26.33 38.30
C SER A 139 1.05 25.25 37.48
N GLY A 140 2.35 25.42 37.26
CA GLY A 140 3.17 24.50 36.49
C GLY A 140 3.33 23.15 37.19
N ALA A 141 3.24 22.10 36.39
CA ALA A 141 3.98 20.86 36.58
C ALA A 141 3.96 20.04 35.29
N SER A 142 5.13 19.83 34.73
CA SER A 142 5.49 18.82 33.75
C SER A 142 4.87 17.46 34.05
N THR A 143 4.12 16.87 33.09
CA THR A 143 3.89 15.41 33.08
C THR A 143 3.85 14.88 31.65
N SER A 144 5.03 14.53 31.19
CA SER A 144 5.26 13.51 30.19
C SER A 144 4.89 12.12 30.79
N ASN A 145 3.68 11.62 30.64
CA ASN A 145 3.42 10.18 30.89
C ASN A 145 2.04 9.68 30.42
N ALA A 146 1.57 10.05 29.20
CA ALA A 146 0.30 9.50 28.68
C ALA A 146 0.49 8.39 27.63
N ASN A 147 1.72 8.04 27.23
CA ASN A 147 2.00 7.03 26.21
C ASN A 147 2.41 5.64 26.76
N ALA A 148 2.63 5.50 28.05
CA ALA A 148 3.08 4.23 28.65
C ALA A 148 1.92 3.27 28.99
N GLU A 149 0.74 3.75 29.31
CA GLU A 149 -0.38 2.90 29.73
C GLU A 149 -1.13 2.21 28.56
N GLN A 150 -1.14 2.81 27.36
CA GLN A 150 -1.79 2.20 26.19
C GLN A 150 -1.00 1.05 25.57
N THR A 151 0.32 1.02 25.75
CA THR A 151 1.17 -0.08 25.27
C THR A 151 1.05 -1.33 26.15
N ASP A 152 0.83 -1.18 27.44
CA ASP A 152 0.66 -2.32 28.35
C ASP A 152 -0.71 -3.00 28.25
N ALA A 153 -1.78 -2.25 27.98
CA ALA A 153 -3.11 -2.81 27.76
C ALA A 153 -3.19 -3.64 26.45
N ASN A 154 -2.53 -3.18 25.39
CA ASN A 154 -2.44 -3.91 24.15
C ASN A 154 -1.53 -5.15 24.24
N LYS A 155 -0.46 -5.08 25.03
CA LYS A 155 0.44 -6.22 25.30
C LYS A 155 -0.25 -7.31 26.12
N ARG A 156 -1.11 -6.94 27.07
CA ARG A 156 -1.92 -7.89 27.87
C ARG A 156 -3.00 -8.57 27.02
N LYS A 157 -3.70 -7.86 26.13
CA LYS A 157 -4.68 -8.46 25.21
C LYS A 157 -4.04 -9.43 24.22
N ALA A 158 -2.86 -9.10 23.65
CA ALA A 158 -2.12 -9.98 22.75
C ALA A 158 -1.59 -11.25 23.44
N LYS A 159 -1.25 -11.17 24.73
CA LYS A 159 -0.79 -12.32 25.53
C LYS A 159 -1.94 -13.27 25.87
N GLN A 160 -3.13 -12.73 26.19
CA GLN A 160 -4.33 -13.52 26.48
C GLN A 160 -4.89 -14.24 25.24
N SER A 161 -4.80 -13.66 24.06
CA SER A 161 -5.25 -14.32 22.82
C SER A 161 -4.33 -15.47 22.43
N LYS A 162 -2.99 -15.34 22.59
CA LYS A 162 -2.04 -16.44 22.35
C LYS A 162 -2.22 -17.61 23.33
N GLU A 163 -2.50 -17.32 24.61
CA GLU A 163 -2.71 -18.35 25.61
C GLU A 163 -4.03 -19.12 25.43
N LYS A 164 -5.06 -18.47 24.90
CA LYS A 164 -6.32 -19.14 24.51
C LYS A 164 -6.17 -20.03 23.27
N GLN A 165 -5.34 -19.63 22.30
CA GLN A 165 -5.07 -20.44 21.11
C GLN A 165 -4.26 -21.69 21.43
N SER A 166 -3.20 -21.59 22.24
CA SER A 166 -2.39 -22.75 22.62
C SER A 166 -3.19 -23.80 23.44
N LYS A 167 -4.10 -23.34 24.32
CA LYS A 167 -4.98 -24.26 25.08
C LYS A 167 -6.05 -24.94 24.21
N ALA A 168 -6.49 -24.30 23.13
CA ALA A 168 -7.43 -24.88 22.16
C ALA A 168 -6.76 -25.94 21.26
N GLU A 169 -5.51 -25.71 20.86
CA GLU A 169 -4.71 -26.68 20.09
C GLU A 169 -4.34 -27.92 20.92
N GLU A 170 -3.96 -27.72 22.18
CA GLU A 170 -3.65 -28.84 23.10
C GLU A 170 -4.88 -29.71 23.40
N LYS A 171 -6.09 -29.11 23.45
CA LYS A 171 -7.34 -29.84 23.64
C LYS A 171 -7.72 -30.66 22.39
N LYS A 172 -7.51 -30.10 21.17
CA LYS A 172 -7.71 -30.84 19.91
C LYS A 172 -6.74 -32.00 19.74
N ALA A 173 -5.47 -31.83 20.13
CA ALA A 173 -4.48 -32.89 20.04
C ALA A 173 -4.76 -34.06 20.97
N LYS A 174 -5.44 -33.83 22.11
CA LYS A 174 -5.84 -34.90 23.06
C LYS A 174 -7.09 -35.66 22.63
N GLU A 175 -7.96 -35.06 21.80
CA GLU A 175 -9.16 -35.72 21.24
C GLU A 175 -8.89 -36.60 20.00
N THR A 176 -7.70 -36.51 19.39
CA THR A 176 -7.33 -37.27 18.17
C THR A 176 -6.59 -38.58 18.49
N ILE A 177 -6.38 -38.94 19.77
CA ILE A 177 -5.60 -40.11 20.21
C ILE A 177 -6.53 -41.19 20.87
N PHE A 178 -7.84 -41.14 20.62
CA PHE A 178 -8.73 -42.24 21.03
C PHE A 178 -9.53 -42.74 19.85
#